data_50d6104fa015f5d1173118fc954dc5d0
#
_entry.id   50d6104fa015f5d1173118fc954dc5d0
#
_cell.length_a   1.000
_cell.length_b   1.000
_cell.length_c   1.000
_cell.angle_alpha   90.00
_cell.angle_beta   90.00
_cell.angle_gamma   90.00
#
_symmetry.space_group_name_H-M   'P 1'
#
loop_
_entity.id
_entity.type
_entity.pdbx_description
1 polymer ?
#
loop_
_entity_poly.entity_id
_entity_poly.type
_entity_poly.pdbx_seq_one_letter_code
_entity_poly.pdbx_strand_id
1 'polypeptide(L)'
;MTTPSAATSQDLPRPAPTSPGRFAWIDWYRGLACILMFQTHAYDAWTREPYRQGAYWDMARMQLGGFPARMFLMLAGVSLMLRYAGDARRGLTEWQARRGAMLRGLEVLGYGLAFRLGEWLLSGASRKDIPELFKVDILNCIGLSLVISALFFGLAHVRTSRPPILAAITTLAVVFLTPVIQRWPWPSWLPAPLAAYLWDGTPLGTFPQLPFVAYTLSGGFVASLWLQAVARGRLAQILAWTTTIGLLLAVAVQWGNSRGYALFFPTPTVTIPAYPSSYGYRIGMCLLFAGVSYAWTSFRGGGGFSPLRTLGQASLLVYIVHVEMVYGRLTWSLHHRLHPVLVTVLIVVLTGLMVGLAWVRVEIIGKRRFQWPLRRSDRSS
;
A
#
# COMPACT_ATOMS: atom_id res chain seq x y z
N MET A 1 44.61 18.38 54.82
CA MET A 1 44.28 17.22 53.98
C MET A 1 42.82 17.33 53.56
N THR A 2 42.56 17.90 52.39
CA THR A 2 41.23 18.13 51.84
C THR A 2 41.00 17.08 50.77
N THR A 3 40.01 16.24 50.96
CA THR A 3 39.55 15.20 49.98
C THR A 3 38.86 15.86 48.81
N PRO A 4 39.11 15.45 47.55
CA PRO A 4 38.42 15.96 46.40
C PRO A 4 37.03 15.28 46.25
N SER A 5 36.02 16.14 46.09
CA SER A 5 34.63 15.81 45.78
C SER A 5 34.55 15.05 44.45
N ALA A 6 33.83 13.94 44.44
CA ALA A 6 33.53 13.16 43.25
C ALA A 6 32.60 13.97 42.32
N ALA A 7 33.05 14.20 41.09
CA ALA A 7 32.27 14.80 40.05
C ALA A 7 31.07 13.90 39.68
N THR A 8 29.88 14.43 39.82
CA THR A 8 28.60 13.87 39.39
C THR A 8 28.64 13.61 37.90
N SER A 9 28.32 12.37 37.52
CA SER A 9 28.11 11.95 36.14
C SER A 9 27.09 12.86 35.47
N GLN A 10 27.52 13.60 34.45
CA GLN A 10 26.69 14.48 33.64
C GLN A 10 25.54 13.67 33.03
N ASP A 11 24.33 14.07 33.35
CA ASP A 11 23.10 13.67 32.65
C ASP A 11 23.21 14.04 31.19
N LEU A 12 23.52 13.04 30.33
CA LEU A 12 23.34 13.18 28.92
C LEU A 12 21.84 13.38 28.65
N PRO A 13 21.44 14.37 27.86
CA PRO A 13 20.05 14.63 27.59
C PRO A 13 19.43 13.38 26.94
N ARG A 14 18.48 12.77 27.64
CA ARG A 14 17.67 11.68 27.09
C ARG A 14 17.06 12.18 25.80
N PRO A 15 17.21 11.44 24.63
CA PRO A 15 16.54 11.81 23.42
C PRO A 15 15.04 11.91 23.70
N ALA A 16 14.44 13.05 23.31
CA ALA A 16 13.01 13.30 23.49
C ALA A 16 12.21 12.10 22.95
N PRO A 17 11.19 11.62 23.70
CA PRO A 17 10.40 10.50 23.26
C PRO A 17 9.78 10.82 21.89
N THR A 18 10.28 10.18 20.84
CA THR A 18 9.61 10.18 19.54
C THR A 18 8.18 9.70 19.79
N SER A 19 7.20 10.46 19.32
CA SER A 19 5.77 10.19 19.52
C SER A 19 5.49 8.69 19.35
N PRO A 20 4.92 8.01 20.37
CA PRO A 20 4.81 6.56 20.37
C PRO A 20 3.83 6.12 19.30
N GLY A 21 4.30 5.51 18.21
CA GLY A 21 3.45 4.78 17.31
C GLY A 21 3.69 4.91 15.81
N ARG A 22 4.63 5.74 15.34
CA ARG A 22 4.89 5.81 13.89
C ARG A 22 6.21 5.11 13.55
N PHE A 23 6.12 4.03 12.82
CA PHE A 23 7.29 3.29 12.36
C PHE A 23 7.85 3.92 11.07
N ALA A 24 9.01 4.56 11.14
CA ALA A 24 9.65 5.26 10.02
C ALA A 24 9.87 4.33 8.79
N TRP A 25 10.16 3.05 9.02
CA TRP A 25 10.36 2.08 7.96
C TRP A 25 9.07 1.76 7.18
N ILE A 26 7.89 1.86 7.80
CA ILE A 26 6.59 1.69 7.12
C ILE A 26 6.33 2.88 6.18
N ASP A 27 6.63 4.10 6.62
CA ASP A 27 6.54 5.27 5.74
C ASP A 27 7.56 5.18 4.59
N TRP A 28 8.77 4.69 4.86
CA TRP A 28 9.78 4.46 3.84
C TRP A 28 9.33 3.40 2.81
N TYR A 29 8.77 2.29 3.28
CA TYR A 29 8.21 1.24 2.43
C TYR A 29 7.06 1.77 1.55
N ARG A 30 6.19 2.61 2.12
CA ARG A 30 5.11 3.27 1.37
C ARG A 30 5.64 4.23 0.31
N GLY A 31 6.73 4.94 0.61
CA GLY A 31 7.42 5.80 -0.36
C GLY A 31 8.06 5.02 -1.49
N LEU A 32 8.64 3.85 -1.21
CA LEU A 32 9.15 2.95 -2.24
C LEU A 32 8.02 2.49 -3.19
N ALA A 33 6.85 2.15 -2.63
CA ALA A 33 5.68 1.82 -3.43
C ALA A 33 5.24 2.98 -4.34
N CYS A 34 5.34 4.25 -3.86
CA CYS A 34 5.07 5.43 -4.69
C CYS A 34 6.03 5.52 -5.88
N ILE A 35 7.35 5.33 -5.68
CA ILE A 35 8.32 5.39 -6.78
C ILE A 35 8.05 4.33 -7.84
N LEU A 36 7.82 3.09 -7.41
CA LEU A 36 7.46 2.00 -8.34
C LEU A 36 6.15 2.30 -9.09
N MET A 37 5.22 2.98 -8.45
CA MET A 37 3.96 3.40 -9.06
C MET A 37 4.18 4.50 -10.12
N PHE A 38 5.00 5.50 -9.85
CA PHE A 38 5.34 6.54 -10.83
C PHE A 38 6.00 5.94 -12.06
N GLN A 39 6.97 5.05 -11.85
CA GLN A 39 7.65 4.33 -12.90
C GLN A 39 6.64 3.53 -13.75
N THR A 40 5.76 2.76 -13.12
CA THR A 40 4.77 1.94 -13.81
C THR A 40 3.83 2.76 -14.70
N HIS A 41 3.26 3.83 -14.12
CA HIS A 41 2.27 4.64 -14.82
C HIS A 41 2.91 5.47 -15.94
N ALA A 42 4.09 6.06 -15.71
CA ALA A 42 4.77 6.83 -16.73
C ALA A 42 5.20 5.97 -17.92
N TYR A 43 5.74 4.77 -17.69
CA TYR A 43 6.05 3.84 -18.77
C TYR A 43 4.79 3.43 -19.52
N ASP A 44 3.71 3.12 -18.82
CA ASP A 44 2.45 2.73 -19.44
C ASP A 44 1.87 3.85 -20.32
N ALA A 45 1.81 5.08 -19.80
CA ALA A 45 1.17 6.19 -20.48
C ALA A 45 2.01 6.78 -21.62
N TRP A 46 3.33 6.88 -21.48
CA TRP A 46 4.14 7.71 -22.35
C TRP A 46 5.00 6.94 -23.36
N THR A 47 5.31 5.65 -23.10
CA THR A 47 6.17 4.87 -24.00
C THR A 47 5.47 4.58 -25.32
N ARG A 48 6.11 4.89 -26.45
CA ARG A 48 5.57 4.63 -27.79
C ARG A 48 5.57 3.13 -28.12
N GLU A 49 4.60 2.70 -28.95
CA GLU A 49 4.32 1.31 -29.27
C GLU A 49 5.51 0.41 -29.65
N PRO A 50 6.47 0.82 -30.51
CA PRO A 50 7.60 -0.04 -30.88
C PRO A 50 8.46 -0.52 -29.69
N TYR A 51 8.40 0.19 -28.56
CA TYR A 51 9.17 -0.16 -27.35
C TYR A 51 8.33 -0.82 -26.26
N ARG A 52 7.03 -1.08 -26.52
CA ARG A 52 6.13 -1.74 -25.56
C ARG A 52 6.18 -3.26 -25.66
N GLN A 53 7.35 -3.81 -26.00
CA GLN A 53 7.62 -5.23 -26.17
C GLN A 53 9.07 -5.57 -25.80
N GLY A 54 9.34 -6.85 -25.55
CA GLY A 54 10.65 -7.37 -25.23
C GLY A 54 11.04 -7.28 -23.78
N ALA A 55 12.23 -7.80 -23.44
CA ALA A 55 12.66 -8.00 -22.05
C ALA A 55 12.68 -6.74 -21.18
N TYR A 56 13.02 -5.59 -21.78
CA TYR A 56 13.01 -4.32 -21.07
C TYR A 56 11.58 -3.91 -20.64
N TRP A 57 10.62 -4.00 -21.57
CA TRP A 57 9.22 -3.72 -21.28
C TRP A 57 8.64 -4.67 -20.25
N ASP A 58 8.91 -5.97 -20.42
CA ASP A 58 8.46 -7.01 -19.49
C ASP A 58 8.99 -6.73 -18.07
N MET A 59 10.27 -6.37 -17.93
CA MET A 59 10.83 -6.00 -16.64
C MET A 59 10.17 -4.73 -16.08
N ALA A 60 10.13 -3.65 -16.84
CA ALA A 60 9.68 -2.34 -16.37
C ALA A 60 8.17 -2.31 -16.07
N ARG A 61 7.36 -2.91 -16.94
CA ARG A 61 5.89 -2.83 -16.87
C ARG A 61 5.27 -4.06 -16.21
N MET A 62 5.66 -5.26 -16.61
CA MET A 62 5.02 -6.47 -16.14
C MET A 62 5.56 -6.95 -14.79
N GLN A 63 6.87 -6.91 -14.58
CA GLN A 63 7.47 -7.34 -13.33
C GLN A 63 7.38 -6.23 -12.27
N LEU A 64 8.02 -5.09 -12.46
CA LEU A 64 8.04 -4.00 -11.48
C LEU A 64 6.65 -3.35 -11.32
N GLY A 65 5.91 -3.15 -12.40
CA GLY A 65 4.57 -2.56 -12.40
C GLY A 65 3.53 -3.37 -11.64
N GLY A 66 3.79 -4.65 -11.44
CA GLY A 66 2.91 -5.50 -10.66
C GLY A 66 2.96 -5.28 -9.15
N PHE A 67 3.97 -4.58 -8.60
CA PHE A 67 4.15 -4.48 -7.15
C PHE A 67 3.39 -3.33 -6.46
N PRO A 68 3.31 -2.11 -6.99
CA PRO A 68 2.77 -0.96 -6.25
C PRO A 68 1.39 -1.22 -5.63
N ALA A 69 0.44 -1.70 -6.41
CA ALA A 69 -0.91 -1.99 -5.95
C ALA A 69 -0.91 -3.01 -4.79
N ARG A 70 -0.11 -4.06 -4.89
CA ARG A 70 -0.01 -5.13 -3.89
C ARG A 70 0.69 -4.68 -2.63
N MET A 71 1.72 -3.83 -2.77
CA MET A 71 2.40 -3.17 -1.64
C MET A 71 1.42 -2.27 -0.88
N PHE A 72 0.62 -1.45 -1.57
CA PHE A 72 -0.39 -0.59 -0.92
C PHE A 72 -1.49 -1.39 -0.24
N LEU A 73 -1.96 -2.48 -0.83
CA LEU A 73 -2.94 -3.37 -0.22
C LEU A 73 -2.38 -4.05 1.05
N MET A 74 -1.16 -4.58 0.98
CA MET A 74 -0.49 -5.16 2.15
C MET A 74 -0.31 -4.10 3.25
N LEU A 75 0.14 -2.89 2.89
CA LEU A 75 0.30 -1.78 3.82
C LEU A 75 -1.03 -1.28 4.40
N ALA A 76 -2.14 -1.42 3.68
CA ALA A 76 -3.48 -1.13 4.21
C ALA A 76 -3.82 -2.09 5.36
N GLY A 77 -3.57 -3.38 5.20
CA GLY A 77 -3.72 -4.37 6.26
C GLY A 77 -2.79 -4.13 7.46
N VAL A 78 -1.52 -3.78 7.21
CA VAL A 78 -0.56 -3.37 8.25
C VAL A 78 -1.10 -2.14 9.00
N SER A 79 -1.57 -1.13 8.28
CA SER A 79 -2.09 0.10 8.88
C SER A 79 -3.36 -0.14 9.70
N LEU A 80 -4.19 -1.09 9.30
CA LEU A 80 -5.37 -1.52 10.06
C LEU A 80 -4.97 -2.08 11.43
N MET A 81 -3.98 -2.96 11.48
CA MET A 81 -3.50 -3.54 12.75
C MET A 81 -2.81 -2.49 13.64
N LEU A 82 -2.03 -1.56 13.06
CA LEU A 82 -1.46 -0.44 13.81
C LEU A 82 -2.54 0.47 14.40
N ARG A 83 -3.63 0.68 13.67
CA ARG A 83 -4.80 1.40 14.17
C ARG A 83 -5.41 0.68 15.36
N TYR A 84 -5.68 -0.63 15.27
CA TYR A 84 -6.20 -1.41 16.41
C TYR A 84 -5.26 -1.35 17.61
N ALA A 85 -3.95 -1.36 17.41
CA ALA A 85 -2.98 -1.17 18.50
C ALA A 85 -3.09 0.23 19.14
N GLY A 86 -3.33 1.26 18.34
CA GLY A 86 -3.61 2.62 18.83
C GLY A 86 -4.95 2.70 19.58
N ASP A 87 -5.98 2.07 19.06
CA ASP A 87 -7.33 2.04 19.65
C ASP A 87 -7.34 1.27 20.98
N ALA A 88 -6.57 0.17 21.08
CA ALA A 88 -6.37 -0.58 22.31
C ALA A 88 -5.73 0.27 23.42
N ARG A 89 -4.70 1.08 23.07
CA ARG A 89 -4.04 2.01 24.01
C ARG A 89 -4.97 3.14 24.48
N ARG A 90 -5.93 3.54 23.63
CA ARG A 90 -6.95 4.54 23.97
C ARG A 90 -8.12 3.97 24.77
N GLY A 91 -8.11 2.67 25.06
CA GLY A 91 -9.17 2.02 25.82
C GLY A 91 -10.50 1.85 25.07
N LEU A 92 -10.50 1.93 23.73
CA LEU A 92 -11.73 1.78 22.96
C LEU A 92 -12.30 0.37 23.09
N THR A 93 -13.62 0.26 22.97
CA THR A 93 -14.31 -1.03 22.87
C THR A 93 -14.08 -1.69 21.51
N GLU A 94 -14.29 -3.00 21.42
CA GLU A 94 -14.17 -3.76 20.16
C GLU A 94 -15.05 -3.15 19.05
N TRP A 95 -16.29 -2.81 19.40
CA TRP A 95 -17.23 -2.20 18.47
C TRP A 95 -16.77 -0.84 17.96
N GLN A 96 -16.29 0.04 18.85
CA GLN A 96 -15.79 1.38 18.46
C GLN A 96 -14.59 1.28 17.53
N ALA A 97 -13.64 0.39 17.82
CA ALA A 97 -12.46 0.18 17.01
C ALA A 97 -12.83 -0.40 15.63
N ARG A 98 -13.70 -1.41 15.59
CA ARG A 98 -14.17 -2.04 14.34
C ARG A 98 -14.96 -1.06 13.48
N ARG A 99 -15.93 -0.35 14.06
CA ARG A 99 -16.66 0.71 13.37
C ARG A 99 -15.73 1.77 12.80
N GLY A 100 -14.74 2.22 13.58
CA GLY A 100 -13.75 3.18 13.11
C GLY A 100 -12.91 2.65 11.95
N ALA A 101 -12.54 1.37 11.95
CA ALA A 101 -11.83 0.71 10.86
C ALA A 101 -12.68 0.63 9.58
N MET A 102 -13.96 0.23 9.71
CA MET A 102 -14.89 0.17 8.58
C MET A 102 -15.14 1.56 7.99
N LEU A 103 -15.39 2.58 8.83
CA LEU A 103 -15.55 3.97 8.37
C LEU A 103 -14.31 4.46 7.62
N ARG A 104 -13.10 4.09 8.05
CA ARG A 104 -11.88 4.42 7.30
C ARG A 104 -11.84 3.74 5.94
N GLY A 105 -12.27 2.48 5.84
CA GLY A 105 -12.41 1.78 4.56
C GLY A 105 -13.40 2.47 3.62
N LEU A 106 -14.57 2.85 4.14
CA LEU A 106 -15.59 3.60 3.39
C LEU A 106 -15.10 5.00 2.97
N GLU A 107 -14.33 5.67 3.81
CA GLU A 107 -13.70 6.95 3.47
C GLU A 107 -12.73 6.81 2.28
N VAL A 108 -11.89 5.76 2.26
CA VAL A 108 -10.97 5.49 1.15
C VAL A 108 -11.74 5.13 -0.12
N LEU A 109 -12.81 4.33 0.00
CA LEU A 109 -13.72 4.03 -1.10
C LEU A 109 -14.36 5.33 -1.65
N GLY A 110 -14.80 6.22 -0.77
CA GLY A 110 -15.35 7.52 -1.13
C GLY A 110 -14.34 8.40 -1.89
N TYR A 111 -13.05 8.39 -1.49
CA TYR A 111 -11.99 9.07 -2.25
C TYR A 111 -11.81 8.47 -3.65
N GLY A 112 -11.90 7.14 -3.81
CA GLY A 112 -11.84 6.49 -5.11
C GLY A 112 -13.00 6.93 -6.03
N LEU A 113 -14.23 6.94 -5.49
CA LEU A 113 -15.41 7.40 -6.23
C LEU A 113 -15.34 8.90 -6.57
N ALA A 114 -14.90 9.73 -5.62
CA ALA A 114 -14.71 11.17 -5.85
C ALA A 114 -13.63 11.44 -6.92
N PHE A 115 -12.55 10.64 -6.93
CA PHE A 115 -11.51 10.71 -7.95
C PHE A 115 -12.09 10.40 -9.34
N ARG A 116 -12.87 9.31 -9.49
CA ARG A 116 -13.54 8.95 -10.75
C ARG A 116 -14.52 10.04 -11.22
N LEU A 117 -15.27 10.62 -10.29
CA LEU A 117 -16.13 11.75 -10.61
C LEU A 117 -15.31 12.95 -11.11
N GLY A 118 -14.19 13.26 -10.47
CA GLY A 118 -13.28 14.32 -10.91
C GLY A 118 -12.73 14.07 -12.32
N GLU A 119 -12.26 12.88 -12.62
CA GLU A 119 -11.80 12.49 -13.97
C GLU A 119 -12.89 12.66 -15.02
N TRP A 120 -14.11 12.19 -14.72
CA TRP A 120 -15.24 12.33 -15.64
C TRP A 120 -15.60 13.79 -15.90
N LEU A 121 -15.65 14.64 -14.85
CA LEU A 121 -15.89 16.08 -15.00
C LEU A 121 -14.78 16.75 -15.83
N LEU A 122 -13.52 16.45 -15.56
CA LEU A 122 -12.38 16.98 -16.30
C LEU A 122 -12.33 16.50 -17.75
N SER A 123 -12.87 15.30 -18.05
CA SER A 123 -12.97 14.79 -19.42
C SER A 123 -14.09 15.46 -20.25
N GLY A 124 -14.89 16.34 -19.64
CA GLY A 124 -15.97 17.07 -20.30
C GLY A 124 -17.36 16.50 -20.03
N ALA A 125 -17.49 15.65 -19.03
CA ALA A 125 -18.77 15.10 -18.51
C ALA A 125 -19.64 14.45 -19.59
N SER A 126 -19.01 13.77 -20.54
CA SER A 126 -19.69 13.10 -21.64
C SER A 126 -20.57 11.95 -21.14
N ARG A 127 -21.80 11.84 -21.69
CA ARG A 127 -22.67 10.70 -21.37
C ARG A 127 -22.11 9.35 -21.80
N LYS A 128 -21.24 9.32 -22.80
CA LYS A 128 -20.58 8.10 -23.27
C LYS A 128 -19.58 7.55 -22.23
N ASP A 129 -19.07 8.41 -21.38
CA ASP A 129 -18.06 8.07 -20.38
C ASP A 129 -18.66 7.80 -18.98
N ILE A 130 -20.00 7.82 -18.85
CA ILE A 130 -20.68 7.46 -17.57
C ILE A 130 -20.24 6.10 -17.02
N PRO A 131 -20.04 5.04 -17.81
CA PRO A 131 -19.54 3.78 -17.30
C PRO A 131 -18.18 3.90 -16.59
N GLU A 132 -17.29 4.80 -17.00
CA GLU A 132 -15.98 5.03 -16.38
C GLU A 132 -16.07 5.53 -14.93
N LEU A 133 -17.19 6.16 -14.53
CA LEU A 133 -17.46 6.52 -13.13
C LEU A 133 -17.44 5.30 -12.19
N PHE A 134 -17.83 4.15 -12.72
CA PHE A 134 -17.96 2.90 -11.97
C PHE A 134 -16.75 1.98 -12.12
N LYS A 135 -15.69 2.47 -12.74
CA LYS A 135 -14.46 1.70 -12.88
C LYS A 135 -13.82 1.44 -11.52
N VAL A 136 -13.55 0.18 -11.26
CA VAL A 136 -12.92 -0.24 -10.00
C VAL A 136 -11.41 -0.06 -10.12
N ASP A 137 -10.91 0.99 -9.47
CA ASP A 137 -9.48 1.24 -9.36
C ASP A 137 -8.90 0.77 -8.02
N ILE A 138 -7.62 1.05 -7.80
CA ILE A 138 -6.91 0.61 -6.60
C ILE A 138 -7.47 1.23 -5.30
N LEU A 139 -7.97 2.48 -5.31
CA LEU A 139 -8.55 3.09 -4.11
C LEU A 139 -9.86 2.41 -3.73
N ASN A 140 -10.70 2.09 -4.72
CA ASN A 140 -11.94 1.34 -4.52
C ASN A 140 -11.62 -0.05 -3.94
N CYS A 141 -10.63 -0.72 -4.51
CA CYS A 141 -10.18 -2.03 -4.03
C CYS A 141 -9.64 -1.96 -2.59
N ILE A 142 -8.76 -1.00 -2.27
CA ILE A 142 -8.20 -0.81 -0.91
C ILE A 142 -9.33 -0.49 0.08
N GLY A 143 -10.25 0.41 -0.27
CA GLY A 143 -11.35 0.81 0.61
C GLY A 143 -12.23 -0.38 0.99
N LEU A 144 -12.68 -1.15 0.00
CA LEU A 144 -13.49 -2.33 0.23
C LEU A 144 -12.71 -3.45 0.94
N SER A 145 -11.43 -3.65 0.59
CA SER A 145 -10.57 -4.62 1.28
C SER A 145 -10.38 -4.28 2.76
N LEU A 146 -10.32 -3.00 3.15
CA LEU A 146 -10.27 -2.58 4.55
C LEU A 146 -11.57 -2.89 5.28
N VAL A 147 -12.74 -2.64 4.66
CA VAL A 147 -14.04 -2.99 5.23
C VAL A 147 -14.13 -4.50 5.45
N ILE A 148 -13.79 -5.30 4.44
CA ILE A 148 -13.77 -6.77 4.56
C ILE A 148 -12.79 -7.20 5.66
N SER A 149 -11.57 -6.67 5.67
CA SER A 149 -10.55 -7.04 6.66
C SER A 149 -10.95 -6.69 8.10
N ALA A 150 -11.74 -5.62 8.31
CA ALA A 150 -12.25 -5.27 9.63
C ALA A 150 -13.19 -6.34 10.23
N LEU A 151 -13.70 -7.29 9.43
CA LEU A 151 -14.47 -8.44 9.91
C LEU A 151 -13.56 -9.52 10.53
N PHE A 152 -12.33 -9.64 10.06
CA PHE A 152 -11.37 -10.68 10.47
C PHE A 152 -10.41 -10.22 11.55
N PHE A 153 -10.18 -8.92 11.69
CA PHE A 153 -9.27 -8.33 12.66
C PHE A 153 -10.03 -7.53 13.73
N GLY A 154 -9.40 -7.37 14.90
CA GLY A 154 -9.96 -6.60 16.01
C GLY A 154 -8.97 -6.46 17.16
N LEU A 155 -9.42 -5.82 18.24
CA LEU A 155 -8.62 -5.55 19.45
C LEU A 155 -8.13 -6.85 20.13
N ALA A 156 -8.89 -7.93 20.03
CA ALA A 156 -8.49 -9.21 20.59
C ALA A 156 -7.12 -9.69 20.07
N HIS A 157 -6.85 -9.51 18.79
CA HIS A 157 -5.58 -9.92 18.16
C HIS A 157 -4.38 -9.09 18.64
N VAL A 158 -4.63 -7.89 19.16
CA VAL A 158 -3.60 -7.02 19.73
C VAL A 158 -3.42 -7.26 21.22
N ARG A 159 -4.55 -7.39 21.98
CA ARG A 159 -4.54 -7.52 23.43
C ARG A 159 -4.09 -8.91 23.89
N THR A 160 -4.52 -9.97 23.21
CA THR A 160 -4.25 -11.37 23.64
C THR A 160 -3.07 -12.00 22.94
N SER A 161 -2.40 -11.30 22.02
CA SER A 161 -1.31 -11.85 21.21
C SER A 161 -1.68 -13.13 20.45
N ARG A 162 -2.95 -13.38 20.21
CA ARG A 162 -3.42 -14.52 19.42
C ARG A 162 -3.26 -14.22 17.93
N PRO A 163 -2.67 -15.14 17.14
CA PRO A 163 -2.59 -14.94 15.70
C PRO A 163 -4.01 -14.97 15.09
N PRO A 164 -4.28 -14.14 14.08
CA PRO A 164 -5.56 -14.11 13.39
C PRO A 164 -5.68 -15.27 12.39
N ILE A 165 -5.83 -16.49 12.88
CA ILE A 165 -5.83 -17.73 12.08
C ILE A 165 -6.95 -17.69 11.03
N LEU A 166 -8.13 -17.17 11.37
CA LEU A 166 -9.24 -17.05 10.42
C LEU A 166 -8.86 -16.18 9.22
N ALA A 167 -8.11 -15.08 9.44
CA ALA A 167 -7.62 -14.25 8.34
C ALA A 167 -6.63 -15.01 7.44
N ALA A 168 -5.77 -15.86 8.03
CA ALA A 168 -4.84 -16.68 7.25
C ALA A 168 -5.59 -17.74 6.42
N ILE A 169 -6.56 -18.43 7.01
CA ILE A 169 -7.40 -19.42 6.31
C ILE A 169 -8.16 -18.73 5.17
N THR A 170 -8.78 -17.58 5.43
CA THR A 170 -9.50 -16.81 4.39
C THR A 170 -8.57 -16.35 3.28
N THR A 171 -7.34 -15.92 3.61
CA THR A 171 -6.33 -15.57 2.60
C THR A 171 -6.05 -16.75 1.68
N LEU A 172 -5.79 -17.93 2.23
CA LEU A 172 -5.55 -19.15 1.44
C LEU A 172 -6.79 -19.50 0.62
N ALA A 173 -7.98 -19.48 1.23
CA ALA A 173 -9.23 -19.74 0.51
C ALA A 173 -9.41 -18.78 -0.69
N VAL A 174 -9.22 -17.48 -0.49
CA VAL A 174 -9.28 -16.48 -1.57
C VAL A 174 -8.27 -16.82 -2.68
N VAL A 175 -7.02 -17.09 -2.33
CA VAL A 175 -5.94 -17.37 -3.29
C VAL A 175 -6.24 -18.62 -4.13
N PHE A 176 -6.71 -19.71 -3.50
CA PHE A 176 -6.96 -20.97 -4.21
C PHE A 176 -8.32 -21.01 -4.92
N LEU A 177 -9.34 -20.30 -4.43
CA LEU A 177 -10.65 -20.23 -5.06
C LEU A 177 -10.72 -19.22 -6.21
N THR A 178 -9.88 -18.19 -6.20
CA THR A 178 -9.86 -17.16 -7.24
C THR A 178 -9.79 -17.75 -8.65
N PRO A 179 -8.83 -18.64 -9.01
CA PRO A 179 -8.75 -19.18 -10.36
C PRO A 179 -9.97 -20.03 -10.72
N VAL A 180 -10.67 -20.62 -9.77
CA VAL A 180 -11.90 -21.36 -10.00
C VAL A 180 -13.05 -20.41 -10.33
N ILE A 181 -13.21 -19.35 -9.50
CA ILE A 181 -14.29 -18.37 -9.67
C ILE A 181 -14.10 -17.58 -10.98
N GLN A 182 -12.88 -17.19 -11.31
CA GLN A 182 -12.57 -16.40 -12.50
C GLN A 182 -12.78 -17.17 -13.83
N ARG A 183 -12.94 -18.50 -13.80
CA ARG A 183 -13.29 -19.30 -14.99
C ARG A 183 -14.74 -19.15 -15.40
N TRP A 184 -15.61 -18.79 -14.47
CA TRP A 184 -17.03 -18.64 -14.76
C TRP A 184 -17.32 -17.21 -15.23
N PRO A 185 -18.16 -17.04 -16.27
CA PRO A 185 -18.67 -15.73 -16.63
C PRO A 185 -19.48 -15.18 -15.46
N TRP A 186 -19.43 -13.86 -15.24
CA TRP A 186 -20.31 -13.29 -14.22
C TRP A 186 -21.77 -13.48 -14.62
N PRO A 187 -22.68 -13.66 -13.65
CA PRO A 187 -24.08 -13.88 -13.91
C PRO A 187 -24.70 -12.70 -14.68
N SER A 188 -25.51 -12.97 -15.70
CA SER A 188 -26.12 -11.94 -16.56
C SER A 188 -27.05 -10.98 -15.79
N TRP A 189 -27.57 -11.43 -14.64
CA TRP A 189 -28.39 -10.58 -13.77
C TRP A 189 -27.57 -9.60 -12.92
N LEU A 190 -26.24 -9.77 -12.82
CA LEU A 190 -25.37 -8.90 -12.03
C LEU A 190 -24.89 -7.73 -12.89
N PRO A 191 -25.21 -6.47 -12.52
CA PRO A 191 -24.73 -5.31 -13.27
C PRO A 191 -23.20 -5.24 -13.34
N ALA A 192 -22.65 -4.86 -14.49
CA ALA A 192 -21.21 -4.78 -14.73
C ALA A 192 -20.44 -3.99 -13.66
N PRO A 193 -20.94 -2.85 -13.12
CA PRO A 193 -20.27 -2.16 -12.02
C PRO A 193 -20.07 -3.00 -10.75
N LEU A 194 -21.01 -3.88 -10.42
CA LEU A 194 -20.88 -4.79 -9.28
C LEU A 194 -20.01 -6.00 -9.61
N ALA A 195 -20.15 -6.54 -10.83
CA ALA A 195 -19.29 -7.62 -11.31
C ALA A 195 -17.82 -7.22 -11.33
N ALA A 196 -17.50 -5.96 -11.64
CA ALA A 196 -16.15 -5.42 -11.67
C ALA A 196 -15.40 -5.50 -10.32
N TYR A 197 -16.13 -5.60 -9.20
CA TYR A 197 -15.50 -5.83 -7.90
C TYR A 197 -15.08 -7.29 -7.66
N LEU A 198 -15.60 -8.25 -8.39
CA LEU A 198 -15.37 -9.67 -8.16
C LEU A 198 -14.63 -10.34 -9.31
N TRP A 199 -14.98 -10.02 -10.56
CA TRP A 199 -14.43 -10.64 -11.75
C TRP A 199 -13.40 -9.76 -12.47
N ASP A 200 -12.26 -10.36 -12.78
CA ASP A 200 -11.33 -9.86 -13.77
C ASP A 200 -11.93 -10.04 -15.18
N GLY A 201 -11.51 -9.19 -16.12
CA GLY A 201 -12.05 -9.24 -17.49
C GLY A 201 -13.39 -8.54 -17.69
N THR A 202 -13.98 -7.93 -16.65
CA THR A 202 -15.07 -6.98 -16.86
C THR A 202 -14.52 -5.66 -17.43
N PRO A 203 -15.26 -4.96 -18.31
CA PRO A 203 -14.79 -3.70 -18.87
C PRO A 203 -14.43 -2.63 -17.84
N LEU A 204 -14.97 -2.73 -16.62
CA LEU A 204 -14.83 -1.77 -15.54
C LEU A 204 -13.89 -2.26 -14.41
N GLY A 205 -13.43 -3.52 -14.45
CA GLY A 205 -12.64 -4.15 -13.41
C GLY A 205 -11.14 -4.09 -13.67
N THR A 206 -10.43 -3.14 -13.03
CA THR A 206 -8.96 -3.13 -13.08
C THR A 206 -8.36 -3.83 -11.85
N PHE A 207 -9.03 -3.73 -10.69
CA PHE A 207 -8.58 -4.29 -9.42
C PHE A 207 -9.74 -4.98 -8.69
N PRO A 208 -10.17 -6.16 -9.14
CA PRO A 208 -11.23 -6.92 -8.46
C PRO A 208 -10.77 -7.36 -7.07
N GLN A 209 -11.72 -7.59 -6.15
CA GLN A 209 -11.39 -8.06 -4.80
C GLN A 209 -10.69 -9.42 -4.81
N LEU A 210 -11.01 -10.27 -5.79
CA LEU A 210 -10.37 -11.56 -5.98
C LEU A 210 -9.27 -11.46 -7.07
N PRO A 211 -7.98 -11.65 -6.73
CA PRO A 211 -7.42 -12.06 -5.43
C PRO A 211 -6.91 -10.91 -4.54
N PHE A 212 -7.18 -9.65 -4.84
CA PHE A 212 -6.47 -8.51 -4.25
C PHE A 212 -6.71 -8.34 -2.75
N VAL A 213 -7.89 -8.71 -2.22
CA VAL A 213 -8.17 -8.66 -0.76
C VAL A 213 -7.21 -9.55 0.05
N ALA A 214 -6.69 -10.61 -0.56
CA ALA A 214 -5.72 -11.50 0.09
C ALA A 214 -4.45 -10.77 0.53
N TYR A 215 -4.00 -9.76 -0.22
CA TYR A 215 -2.82 -8.95 0.18
C TYR A 215 -3.11 -8.11 1.43
N THR A 216 -4.32 -7.57 1.57
CA THR A 216 -4.73 -6.80 2.76
C THR A 216 -4.85 -7.71 3.98
N LEU A 217 -5.46 -8.89 3.83
CA LEU A 217 -5.55 -9.89 4.89
C LEU A 217 -4.14 -10.37 5.33
N SER A 218 -3.25 -10.66 4.37
CA SER A 218 -1.86 -11.03 4.68
C SER A 218 -1.10 -9.92 5.38
N GLY A 219 -1.29 -8.67 4.95
CA GLY A 219 -0.69 -7.51 5.61
C GLY A 219 -1.12 -7.39 7.07
N GLY A 220 -2.41 -7.57 7.35
CA GLY A 220 -2.94 -7.60 8.71
C GLY A 220 -2.41 -8.78 9.54
N PHE A 221 -2.33 -9.98 8.95
CA PHE A 221 -1.75 -11.15 9.61
C PHE A 221 -0.28 -10.93 10.01
N VAL A 222 0.55 -10.52 9.06
CA VAL A 222 1.98 -10.27 9.30
C VAL A 222 2.18 -9.13 10.31
N ALA A 223 1.39 -8.05 10.23
CA ALA A 223 1.44 -6.96 11.19
C ALA A 223 1.08 -7.40 12.61
N SER A 224 0.18 -8.36 12.78
CA SER A 224 -0.10 -8.92 14.11
C SER A 224 1.12 -9.60 14.72
N LEU A 225 1.90 -10.31 13.91
CA LEU A 225 3.18 -10.93 14.33
C LEU A 225 4.23 -9.86 14.67
N TRP A 226 4.34 -8.81 13.85
CA TRP A 226 5.27 -7.71 14.11
C TRP A 226 4.93 -6.93 15.37
N LEU A 227 3.65 -6.67 15.64
CA LEU A 227 3.21 -6.00 16.88
C LEU A 227 3.53 -6.85 18.12
N GLN A 228 3.30 -8.16 18.06
CA GLN A 228 3.70 -9.08 19.13
C GLN A 228 5.23 -9.10 19.34
N ALA A 229 5.98 -9.03 18.23
CA ALA A 229 7.43 -8.99 18.28
C ALA A 229 7.95 -7.67 18.88
N VAL A 230 7.29 -6.53 18.58
CA VAL A 230 7.59 -5.23 19.22
C VAL A 230 7.40 -5.33 20.73
N ALA A 231 6.30 -5.89 21.19
CA ALA A 231 6.01 -6.05 22.61
C ALA A 231 7.05 -6.94 23.34
N ARG A 232 7.72 -7.83 22.63
CA ARG A 232 8.76 -8.74 23.16
C ARG A 232 10.19 -8.27 22.88
N GLY A 233 10.39 -7.10 22.29
CA GLY A 233 11.73 -6.59 21.88
C GLY A 233 12.39 -7.39 20.76
N ARG A 234 11.62 -8.18 19.96
CA ARG A 234 12.14 -9.11 18.95
C ARG A 234 11.76 -8.71 17.51
N LEU A 235 11.42 -7.45 17.27
CA LEU A 235 10.95 -7.00 15.95
C LEU A 235 11.95 -7.31 14.83
N ALA A 236 13.23 -7.01 15.04
CA ALA A 236 14.27 -7.28 14.04
C ALA A 236 14.35 -8.76 13.67
N GLN A 237 14.26 -9.65 14.66
CA GLN A 237 14.29 -11.10 14.45
C GLN A 237 13.08 -11.57 13.63
N ILE A 238 11.88 -11.15 13.98
CA ILE A 238 10.66 -11.56 13.27
C ILE A 238 10.59 -10.95 11.86
N LEU A 239 11.07 -9.71 11.69
CA LEU A 239 11.22 -9.13 10.35
C LEU A 239 12.23 -9.90 9.50
N ALA A 240 13.37 -10.28 10.06
CA ALA A 240 14.35 -11.12 9.36
C ALA A 240 13.72 -12.45 8.91
N TRP A 241 13.00 -13.14 9.80
CA TRP A 241 12.29 -14.38 9.46
C TRP A 241 11.24 -14.19 8.38
N THR A 242 10.36 -13.17 8.50
CA THR A 242 9.34 -12.92 7.49
C THR A 242 9.95 -12.54 6.14
N THR A 243 11.06 -11.81 6.14
CA THR A 243 11.82 -11.45 4.92
C THR A 243 12.45 -12.69 4.28
N THR A 244 13.11 -13.55 5.08
CA THR A 244 13.71 -14.79 4.58
C THR A 244 12.64 -15.72 4.00
N ILE A 245 11.53 -15.93 4.70
CA ILE A 245 10.41 -16.73 4.21
C ILE A 245 9.86 -16.13 2.89
N GLY A 246 9.71 -14.80 2.83
CA GLY A 246 9.29 -14.10 1.63
C GLY A 246 10.23 -14.30 0.45
N LEU A 247 11.54 -14.20 0.67
CA LEU A 247 12.56 -14.45 -0.34
C LEU A 247 12.54 -15.90 -0.82
N LEU A 248 12.51 -16.86 0.11
CA LEU A 248 12.47 -18.27 -0.22
C LEU A 248 11.21 -18.63 -1.03
N LEU A 249 10.06 -18.07 -0.64
CA LEU A 249 8.80 -18.24 -1.37
C LEU A 249 8.89 -17.66 -2.78
N ALA A 250 9.43 -16.47 -2.94
CA ALA A 250 9.61 -15.85 -4.25
C ALA A 250 10.56 -16.64 -5.16
N VAL A 251 11.68 -17.11 -4.61
CA VAL A 251 12.65 -17.93 -5.33
C VAL A 251 12.06 -19.29 -5.71
N ALA A 252 11.37 -19.96 -4.78
CA ALA A 252 10.74 -21.26 -5.03
C ALA A 252 9.69 -21.18 -6.13
N VAL A 253 8.85 -20.14 -6.11
CA VAL A 253 7.86 -19.92 -7.16
C VAL A 253 8.52 -19.64 -8.51
N GLN A 254 9.54 -18.78 -8.54
CA GLN A 254 10.26 -18.46 -9.78
C GLN A 254 10.98 -19.69 -10.35
N TRP A 255 11.59 -20.48 -9.49
CA TRP A 255 12.23 -21.74 -9.88
C TRP A 255 11.20 -22.75 -10.41
N GLY A 256 10.06 -22.91 -9.74
CA GLY A 256 8.96 -23.75 -10.20
C GLY A 256 8.46 -23.33 -11.58
N ASN A 257 8.22 -22.03 -11.78
CA ASN A 257 7.79 -21.47 -13.06
C ASN A 257 8.81 -21.74 -14.19
N SER A 258 10.11 -21.59 -13.90
CA SER A 258 11.18 -21.84 -14.89
C SER A 258 11.31 -23.32 -15.30
N ARG A 259 10.79 -24.25 -14.48
CA ARG A 259 10.74 -25.68 -14.75
C ARG A 259 9.42 -26.14 -15.38
N GLY A 260 8.53 -25.21 -15.70
CA GLY A 260 7.21 -25.53 -16.27
C GLY A 260 6.22 -26.10 -15.24
N TYR A 261 6.58 -26.13 -13.97
CA TYR A 261 5.65 -26.41 -12.88
C TYR A 261 4.79 -25.16 -12.65
N ALA A 262 3.87 -24.89 -13.59
CA ALA A 262 2.80 -23.95 -13.32
C ALA A 262 1.92 -24.55 -12.22
N LEU A 263 2.32 -24.31 -10.97
CA LEU A 263 1.62 -24.78 -9.79
C LEU A 263 0.20 -24.24 -9.83
N PHE A 264 -0.73 -25.10 -10.24
CA PHE A 264 -2.17 -24.91 -10.24
C PHE A 264 -2.74 -23.98 -11.34
N PHE A 265 -3.20 -24.62 -12.44
CA PHE A 265 -4.13 -24.12 -13.45
C PHE A 265 -3.62 -23.08 -14.48
N PRO A 266 -3.07 -23.52 -15.62
CA PRO A 266 -2.85 -22.64 -16.75
C PRO A 266 -4.21 -22.27 -17.39
N THR A 267 -4.55 -20.98 -17.38
CA THR A 267 -5.63 -20.46 -18.22
C THR A 267 -5.09 -19.34 -19.10
N PRO A 268 -5.16 -19.47 -20.42
CA PRO A 268 -4.61 -18.48 -21.35
C PRO A 268 -5.40 -17.17 -21.44
N THR A 269 -6.51 -17.03 -20.72
CA THR A 269 -7.49 -15.95 -20.94
C THR A 269 -7.61 -14.92 -19.85
N VAL A 270 -6.84 -15.02 -18.75
CA VAL A 270 -6.95 -14.09 -17.62
C VAL A 270 -5.81 -13.08 -17.67
N THR A 271 -6.15 -11.82 -17.85
CA THR A 271 -5.21 -10.67 -17.96
C THR A 271 -4.41 -10.43 -16.68
N ILE A 272 -4.95 -10.85 -15.53
CA ILE A 272 -4.23 -10.88 -14.24
C ILE A 272 -3.94 -12.34 -13.93
N PRO A 273 -2.67 -12.74 -13.73
CA PRO A 273 -2.37 -14.09 -13.32
C PRO A 273 -3.00 -14.37 -11.95
N ALA A 274 -4.20 -14.94 -11.96
CA ALA A 274 -4.96 -15.30 -10.76
C ALA A 274 -4.45 -16.61 -10.12
N TYR A 275 -3.17 -16.95 -10.35
CA TYR A 275 -2.58 -18.18 -9.86
C TYR A 275 -2.06 -18.03 -8.43
N PRO A 276 -2.17 -19.07 -7.60
CA PRO A 276 -1.53 -19.12 -6.30
C PRO A 276 -0.03 -18.85 -6.36
N SER A 277 0.66 -19.31 -7.41
CA SER A 277 2.08 -19.03 -7.65
C SER A 277 2.36 -17.53 -7.83
N SER A 278 1.56 -16.83 -8.65
CA SER A 278 1.70 -15.38 -8.83
C SER A 278 1.49 -14.61 -7.51
N TYR A 279 0.51 -15.03 -6.72
CA TYR A 279 0.30 -14.47 -5.39
C TYR A 279 1.51 -14.73 -4.48
N GLY A 280 1.99 -15.98 -4.41
CA GLY A 280 3.15 -16.39 -3.60
C GLY A 280 4.40 -15.58 -3.94
N TYR A 281 4.73 -15.45 -5.23
CA TYR A 281 5.85 -14.62 -5.68
C TYR A 281 5.71 -13.17 -5.21
N ARG A 282 4.56 -12.56 -5.44
CA ARG A 282 4.34 -11.14 -5.15
C ARG A 282 4.27 -10.82 -3.67
N ILE A 283 3.62 -11.68 -2.86
CA ILE A 283 3.62 -11.49 -1.40
C ILE A 283 5.02 -11.70 -0.83
N GLY A 284 5.77 -12.67 -1.36
CA GLY A 284 7.16 -12.89 -1.00
C GLY A 284 8.03 -11.65 -1.24
N MET A 285 7.89 -11.02 -2.42
CA MET A 285 8.58 -9.77 -2.73
C MET A 285 8.10 -8.59 -1.87
N CYS A 286 6.82 -8.50 -1.54
CA CYS A 286 6.32 -7.48 -0.61
C CYS A 286 6.96 -7.62 0.78
N LEU A 287 7.13 -8.85 1.28
CA LEU A 287 7.82 -9.11 2.54
C LEU A 287 9.32 -8.76 2.47
N LEU A 288 9.97 -9.06 1.35
CA LEU A 288 11.35 -8.66 1.09
C LEU A 288 11.51 -7.13 1.13
N PHE A 289 10.65 -6.39 0.43
CA PHE A 289 10.68 -4.93 0.45
C PHE A 289 10.42 -4.35 1.84
N ALA A 290 9.57 -4.99 2.66
CA ALA A 290 9.36 -4.58 4.05
C ALA A 290 10.63 -4.76 4.88
N GLY A 291 11.33 -5.89 4.75
CA GLY A 291 12.61 -6.15 5.41
C GLY A 291 13.71 -5.19 4.98
N VAL A 292 13.85 -4.94 3.68
CA VAL A 292 14.80 -3.95 3.14
C VAL A 292 14.50 -2.55 3.70
N SER A 293 13.24 -2.16 3.76
CA SER A 293 12.82 -0.86 4.32
C SER A 293 13.20 -0.73 5.80
N TYR A 294 13.00 -1.80 6.57
CA TYR A 294 13.38 -1.85 7.97
C TYR A 294 14.91 -1.79 8.14
N ALA A 295 15.65 -2.62 7.42
CA ALA A 295 17.11 -2.67 7.50
C ALA A 295 17.71 -1.30 7.14
N TRP A 296 17.25 -0.69 6.05
CA TRP A 296 17.72 0.62 5.61
C TRP A 296 17.48 1.72 6.65
N THR A 297 16.29 1.78 7.22
CA THR A 297 15.96 2.81 8.21
C THR A 297 16.65 2.58 9.54
N SER A 298 16.89 1.33 9.93
CA SER A 298 17.64 0.96 11.14
C SER A 298 19.12 1.31 10.98
N PHE A 299 19.71 1.03 9.83
CA PHE A 299 21.11 1.33 9.54
C PHE A 299 21.41 2.83 9.51
N ARG A 300 20.50 3.65 8.94
CA ARG A 300 20.65 5.10 8.89
C ARG A 300 20.27 5.84 10.17
N GLY A 301 19.86 5.15 11.22
CA GLY A 301 19.52 5.76 12.51
C GLY A 301 18.27 6.65 12.53
N GLY A 302 17.42 6.58 11.48
CA GLY A 302 16.12 7.28 11.44
C GLY A 302 16.15 8.81 11.44
N GLY A 303 17.32 9.44 11.53
CA GLY A 303 17.49 10.90 11.52
C GLY A 303 17.62 11.51 10.12
N GLY A 304 17.31 12.79 9.98
CA GLY A 304 17.46 13.56 8.75
C GLY A 304 16.32 13.45 7.74
N PHE A 305 16.44 14.21 6.67
CA PHE A 305 15.49 14.22 5.55
C PHE A 305 15.58 12.91 4.75
N SER A 306 14.42 12.31 4.50
CA SER A 306 14.32 11.11 3.65
C SER A 306 13.20 11.29 2.64
N PRO A 307 13.51 11.42 1.34
CA PRO A 307 12.50 11.59 0.28
C PRO A 307 11.44 10.49 0.30
N LEU A 308 11.85 9.21 0.44
CA LEU A 308 10.90 8.10 0.50
C LEU A 308 9.98 8.19 1.72
N ARG A 309 10.51 8.51 2.91
CA ARG A 309 9.68 8.69 4.09
C ARG A 309 8.67 9.82 3.90
N THR A 310 9.08 10.93 3.30
CA THR A 310 8.24 12.08 3.01
C THR A 310 7.13 11.71 2.01
N LEU A 311 7.46 11.02 0.91
CA LEU A 311 6.48 10.48 -0.04
C LEU A 311 5.47 9.56 0.64
N GLY A 312 5.94 8.63 1.45
CA GLY A 312 5.09 7.68 2.16
C GLY A 312 4.11 8.35 3.13
N GLN A 313 4.51 9.47 3.73
CA GLN A 313 3.66 10.24 4.64
C GLN A 313 2.52 10.98 3.93
N ALA A 314 2.69 11.33 2.67
CA ALA A 314 1.71 12.04 1.85
C ALA A 314 1.16 11.17 0.69
N SER A 315 1.29 9.83 0.78
CA SER A 315 1.10 8.90 -0.33
C SER A 315 -0.25 9.03 -1.05
N LEU A 316 -1.35 9.31 -0.34
CA LEU A 316 -2.67 9.50 -0.98
C LEU A 316 -2.74 10.77 -1.83
N LEU A 317 -2.21 11.90 -1.33
CA LEU A 317 -2.13 13.14 -2.10
C LEU A 317 -1.24 12.94 -3.33
N VAL A 318 -0.07 12.36 -3.13
CA VAL A 318 0.89 12.05 -4.18
C VAL A 318 0.27 11.10 -5.22
N TYR A 319 -0.52 10.11 -4.79
CA TYR A 319 -1.26 9.22 -5.68
C TYR A 319 -2.20 10.00 -6.62
N ILE A 320 -3.07 10.84 -6.05
CA ILE A 320 -4.06 11.57 -6.84
C ILE A 320 -3.36 12.50 -7.85
N VAL A 321 -2.39 13.29 -7.38
CA VAL A 321 -1.73 14.28 -8.22
C VAL A 321 -0.90 13.64 -9.34
N HIS A 322 -0.14 12.55 -9.04
CA HIS A 322 0.67 11.94 -10.09
C HIS A 322 -0.17 11.23 -11.17
N VAL A 323 -1.33 10.63 -10.82
CA VAL A 323 -2.21 10.01 -11.80
C VAL A 323 -2.74 11.06 -12.76
N GLU A 324 -3.20 12.21 -12.25
CA GLU A 324 -3.61 13.34 -13.09
C GLU A 324 -2.45 13.91 -13.93
N MET A 325 -1.23 13.93 -13.39
CA MET A 325 -0.06 14.38 -14.17
C MET A 325 0.35 13.39 -15.24
N VAL A 326 0.14 12.09 -15.05
CA VAL A 326 0.58 11.06 -16.00
C VAL A 326 -0.48 10.76 -17.05
N TYR A 327 -1.75 10.61 -16.66
CA TYR A 327 -2.85 10.22 -17.55
C TYR A 327 -3.79 11.39 -17.89
N GLY A 328 -3.69 12.50 -17.17
CA GLY A 328 -4.56 13.66 -17.37
C GLY A 328 -4.23 14.46 -18.61
N ARG A 329 -5.04 15.49 -18.87
CA ARG A 329 -4.95 16.34 -20.09
C ARG A 329 -3.62 17.09 -20.23
N LEU A 330 -2.96 17.41 -19.11
CA LEU A 330 -1.71 18.15 -19.12
C LEU A 330 -0.60 17.46 -19.94
N THR A 331 -0.55 16.13 -19.88
CA THR A 331 0.48 15.32 -20.54
C THR A 331 -0.07 14.50 -21.72
N TRP A 332 -1.30 14.77 -22.15
CA TRP A 332 -1.92 14.05 -23.26
C TRP A 332 -1.08 14.03 -24.55
N SER A 333 -0.36 15.11 -24.81
CA SER A 333 0.56 15.21 -25.95
C SER A 333 1.76 14.25 -25.87
N LEU A 334 2.06 13.69 -24.70
CA LEU A 334 3.16 12.74 -24.48
C LEU A 334 2.72 11.28 -24.62
N HIS A 335 1.40 11.00 -24.58
CA HIS A 335 0.88 9.65 -24.54
C HIS A 335 1.31 8.85 -25.77
N HIS A 336 1.93 7.68 -25.51
CA HIS A 336 2.43 6.72 -26.49
C HIS A 336 3.39 7.30 -27.56
N ARG A 337 4.14 8.37 -27.19
CA ARG A 337 5.02 9.07 -28.16
C ARG A 337 6.49 9.06 -27.81
N LEU A 338 6.84 8.72 -26.57
CA LEU A 338 8.21 8.92 -26.09
C LEU A 338 9.08 7.68 -26.20
N HIS A 339 10.37 7.90 -26.42
CA HIS A 339 11.39 6.86 -26.28
C HIS A 339 11.60 6.52 -24.80
N PRO A 340 11.84 5.24 -24.42
CA PRO A 340 12.01 4.81 -23.02
C PRO A 340 13.04 5.62 -22.22
N VAL A 341 14.14 6.04 -22.83
CA VAL A 341 15.16 6.88 -22.17
C VAL A 341 14.55 8.21 -21.71
N LEU A 342 13.78 8.88 -22.57
CA LEU A 342 13.11 10.13 -22.21
C LEU A 342 12.05 9.92 -21.13
N VAL A 343 11.31 8.81 -21.20
CA VAL A 343 10.36 8.42 -20.14
C VAL A 343 11.10 8.27 -18.80
N THR A 344 12.28 7.63 -18.80
CA THR A 344 13.09 7.48 -17.56
C THR A 344 13.49 8.84 -16.99
N VAL A 345 13.92 9.77 -17.83
CA VAL A 345 14.25 11.14 -17.38
C VAL A 345 13.03 11.83 -16.78
N LEU A 346 11.88 11.73 -17.45
CA LEU A 346 10.62 12.32 -16.95
C LEU A 346 10.14 11.66 -15.66
N ILE A 347 10.39 10.37 -15.41
CA ILE A 347 10.12 9.72 -14.13
C ILE A 347 10.94 10.35 -13.01
N VAL A 348 12.22 10.66 -13.25
CA VAL A 348 13.06 11.36 -12.26
C VAL A 348 12.50 12.74 -11.94
N VAL A 349 12.12 13.51 -12.97
CA VAL A 349 11.48 14.84 -12.80
C VAL A 349 10.17 14.72 -12.04
N LEU A 350 9.28 13.81 -12.44
CA LEU A 350 8.01 13.53 -11.75
C LEU A 350 8.25 13.17 -10.29
N THR A 351 9.23 12.29 -10.02
CA THR A 351 9.59 11.91 -8.64
C THR A 351 10.03 13.11 -7.82
N GLY A 352 10.86 13.99 -8.39
CA GLY A 352 11.28 15.25 -7.73
C GLY A 352 10.11 16.16 -7.40
N LEU A 353 9.18 16.35 -8.36
CA LEU A 353 7.95 17.13 -8.14
C LEU A 353 7.07 16.53 -7.04
N MET A 354 6.90 15.20 -7.02
CA MET A 354 6.10 14.53 -5.99
C MET A 354 6.75 14.58 -4.61
N VAL A 355 8.09 14.51 -4.54
CA VAL A 355 8.82 14.73 -3.27
C VAL A 355 8.62 16.17 -2.78
N GLY A 356 8.70 17.16 -3.66
CA GLY A 356 8.43 18.58 -3.33
C GLY A 356 7.01 18.78 -2.81
N LEU A 357 6.02 18.23 -3.51
CA LEU A 357 4.60 18.26 -3.08
C LEU A 357 4.41 17.62 -1.70
N ALA A 358 4.99 16.44 -1.50
CA ALA A 358 4.92 15.72 -0.24
C ALA A 358 5.60 16.51 0.90
N TRP A 359 6.74 17.13 0.63
CA TRP A 359 7.45 17.97 1.59
C TRP A 359 6.62 19.17 2.01
N VAL A 360 6.03 19.91 1.07
CA VAL A 360 5.11 21.02 1.36
C VAL A 360 3.95 20.54 2.26
N ARG A 361 3.35 19.39 1.93
CA ARG A 361 2.23 18.84 2.71
C ARG A 361 2.64 18.46 4.13
N VAL A 362 3.80 17.85 4.31
CA VAL A 362 4.25 17.30 5.60
C VAL A 362 4.88 18.38 6.46
N GLU A 363 5.81 19.17 5.91
CA GLU A 363 6.62 20.11 6.68
C GLU A 363 5.93 21.48 6.86
N ILE A 364 5.24 21.97 5.84
CA ILE A 364 4.63 23.30 5.88
C ILE A 364 3.23 23.22 6.47
N ILE A 365 2.35 22.42 5.86
CA ILE A 365 0.94 22.37 6.28
C ILE A 365 0.77 21.55 7.56
N GLY A 366 1.50 20.43 7.70
CA GLY A 366 1.46 19.57 8.87
C GLY A 366 1.87 20.28 10.15
N LYS A 367 2.98 21.05 10.11
CA LYS A 367 3.46 21.82 11.26
C LYS A 367 2.54 22.97 11.64
N ARG A 368 1.91 23.66 10.67
CA ARG A 368 0.97 24.76 10.95
C ARG A 368 -0.29 24.30 11.69
N ARG A 369 -0.81 23.10 11.40
CA ARG A 369 -1.97 22.56 12.13
C ARG A 369 -1.69 22.22 13.58
N PHE A 370 -0.44 21.92 13.92
CA PHE A 370 -0.04 21.63 15.29
C PHE A 370 0.22 22.90 16.14
N GLN A 371 0.42 24.05 15.49
CA GLN A 371 0.70 25.34 16.15
C GLN A 371 -0.54 26.21 16.36
N TRP A 372 -1.77 25.72 16.04
CA TRP A 372 -2.97 26.48 16.37
C TRP A 372 -3.20 26.44 17.89
N PRO A 373 -2.99 27.56 18.61
CA PRO A 373 -3.18 27.57 20.04
C PRO A 373 -4.68 27.41 20.33
N LEU A 374 -5.02 26.43 21.17
CA LEU A 374 -6.26 26.45 21.92
C LEU A 374 -6.22 27.75 22.75
N ARG A 375 -6.91 28.78 22.31
CA ARG A 375 -7.23 29.93 23.15
C ARG A 375 -8.02 29.37 24.34
N ARG A 376 -7.32 29.13 25.45
CA ARG A 376 -7.96 29.09 26.76
C ARG A 376 -8.61 30.45 26.94
N SER A 377 -9.92 30.51 26.89
CA SER A 377 -10.65 31.62 27.44
C SER A 377 -10.49 31.53 28.96
N ASP A 378 -9.52 32.25 29.50
CA ASP A 378 -9.59 32.69 30.87
C ASP A 378 -10.80 33.60 31.00
N ARG A 379 -11.88 33.04 31.51
CA ARG A 379 -12.89 33.83 32.21
C ARG A 379 -12.78 33.49 33.68
N SER A 380 -11.90 34.23 34.33
CA SER A 380 -11.99 34.57 35.72
C SER A 380 -13.05 35.68 35.86
N SER A 381 -14.12 35.44 36.51
CA SER A 381 -14.83 36.36 37.43
C SER A 381 -15.92 35.56 38.11
#